data_f439f38b037ce6f73bdfc92292ec6d0a
#
_entry.id   f439f38b037ce6f73bdfc92292ec6d0a
#
_cell.length_a   1.000
_cell.length_b   1.000
_cell.length_c   1.000
_cell.angle_alpha   90.00
_cell.angle_beta   90.00
_cell.angle_gamma   90.00
#
_symmetry.space_group_name_H-M   'P 1'
#
loop_
_entity.id
_entity.type
_entity.pdbx_description
1 polymer ?
#
loop_
_entity_poly.entity_id
_entity_poly.type
_entity_poly.pdbx_seq_one_letter_code
_entity_poly.pdbx_strand_id
1 'polypeptide(L)'
;MAKRTTPPTASDDQVRALLDRYHCPVPFHAVRTRFVGNIASPDMQGSPIKMVEALWGGELPTFDSIDEANELIGALVMGLWNRLTRHQERSAPFRLTRMEVPATRDGMAKLARLRREELEGFVDGLFGDKESLDLPERAHKALGTLAEIRAGLEGAQVLAEDPTKPAPPGEIAVTLGHFRELTRISEHEMHEAVLSCTRARRQVLTAWPARRPVLH
;
A
#
# COMPACT_ATOMS: atom_id res chain seq x y z
N MET A 1 -37.81 6.19 13.27
CA MET A 1 -36.34 6.28 13.23
C MET A 1 -35.83 5.10 12.38
N ALA A 2 -35.42 5.34 11.12
CA ALA A 2 -34.87 4.29 10.26
C ALA A 2 -33.47 3.94 10.77
N LYS A 3 -33.24 2.65 11.09
CA LYS A 3 -31.91 2.11 11.37
C LYS A 3 -31.06 2.34 10.12
N ARG A 4 -30.06 3.21 10.17
CA ARG A 4 -28.98 3.29 9.18
C ARG A 4 -28.26 1.95 9.20
N THR A 5 -28.62 1.08 8.29
CA THR A 5 -27.84 -0.14 8.00
C THR A 5 -26.52 0.35 7.39
N THR A 6 -25.43 0.25 8.15
CA THR A 6 -24.08 0.43 7.60
C THR A 6 -23.92 -0.60 6.47
N PRO A 7 -23.60 -0.20 5.24
CA PRO A 7 -23.40 -1.18 4.17
C PRO A 7 -22.31 -2.18 4.60
N PRO A 8 -22.45 -3.48 4.28
CA PRO A 8 -21.47 -4.48 4.64
C PRO A 8 -20.12 -4.07 4.05
N THR A 9 -19.11 -4.02 4.91
CA THR A 9 -17.74 -3.69 4.50
C THR A 9 -17.26 -4.79 3.55
N ALA A 10 -16.91 -4.44 2.32
CA ALA A 10 -16.43 -5.40 1.32
C ALA A 10 -15.22 -6.20 1.87
N SER A 11 -15.26 -7.52 1.73
CA SER A 11 -14.16 -8.40 2.11
C SER A 11 -12.98 -8.26 1.14
N ASP A 12 -11.80 -8.74 1.54
CA ASP A 12 -10.63 -8.76 0.65
C ASP A 12 -10.87 -9.59 -0.62
N ASP A 13 -11.65 -10.68 -0.51
CA ASP A 13 -11.97 -11.52 -1.66
C ASP A 13 -12.96 -10.85 -2.62
N GLN A 14 -13.92 -10.08 -2.10
CA GLN A 14 -14.81 -9.27 -2.93
C GLN A 14 -14.02 -8.17 -3.68
N VAL A 15 -13.09 -7.51 -3.00
CA VAL A 15 -12.23 -6.50 -3.63
C VAL A 15 -11.38 -7.13 -4.73
N ARG A 16 -10.75 -8.30 -4.49
CA ARG A 16 -9.99 -9.03 -5.51
C ARG A 16 -10.84 -9.36 -6.73
N ALA A 17 -12.03 -9.94 -6.51
CA ALA A 17 -12.94 -10.30 -7.59
C ALA A 17 -13.34 -9.09 -8.45
N LEU A 18 -13.50 -7.91 -7.84
CA LEU A 18 -13.79 -6.68 -8.57
C LEU A 18 -12.57 -6.17 -9.34
N LEU A 19 -11.38 -6.18 -8.75
CA LEU A 19 -10.14 -5.82 -9.45
C LEU A 19 -9.90 -6.73 -10.67
N ASP A 20 -10.13 -8.03 -10.52
CA ASP A 20 -10.00 -9.00 -11.60
C ASP A 20 -11.06 -8.78 -12.69
N ARG A 21 -12.33 -8.54 -12.30
CA ARG A 21 -13.44 -8.24 -13.23
C ARG A 21 -13.14 -7.06 -14.14
N TYR A 22 -12.56 -6.01 -13.58
CA TYR A 22 -12.24 -4.78 -14.29
C TYR A 22 -10.77 -4.72 -14.75
N HIS A 23 -10.09 -5.87 -14.82
CA HIS A 23 -8.72 -6.01 -15.35
C HIS A 23 -7.73 -4.98 -14.77
N CYS A 24 -7.78 -4.79 -13.44
CA CYS A 24 -6.87 -3.88 -12.79
C CYS A 24 -5.41 -4.33 -13.00
N PRO A 25 -4.54 -3.49 -13.57
CA PRO A 25 -3.14 -3.86 -13.79
C PRO A 25 -2.33 -3.97 -12.50
N VAL A 26 -2.84 -3.39 -11.39
CA VAL A 26 -2.17 -3.40 -10.09
C VAL A 26 -2.68 -4.59 -9.26
N PRO A 27 -1.82 -5.51 -8.84
CA PRO A 27 -2.25 -6.67 -8.06
C PRO A 27 -2.75 -6.24 -6.67
N PHE A 28 -3.69 -7.00 -6.11
CA PHE A 28 -4.38 -6.64 -4.87
C PHE A 28 -3.44 -6.31 -3.69
N HIS A 29 -2.33 -7.03 -3.54
CA HIS A 29 -1.36 -6.76 -2.47
C HIS A 29 -0.72 -5.36 -2.64
N ALA A 30 -0.41 -4.94 -3.86
CA ALA A 30 0.10 -3.61 -4.17
C ALA A 30 -0.99 -2.53 -4.03
N VAL A 31 -2.26 -2.83 -4.36
CA VAL A 31 -3.40 -1.94 -4.08
C VAL A 31 -3.50 -1.64 -2.59
N ARG A 32 -3.38 -2.67 -1.73
CA ARG A 32 -3.43 -2.48 -0.27
C ARG A 32 -2.34 -1.52 0.22
N THR A 33 -1.12 -1.73 -0.20
CA THR A 33 0.02 -0.88 0.22
C THR A 33 -0.04 0.50 -0.39
N ARG A 34 -0.50 0.64 -1.64
CA ARG A 34 -0.75 1.94 -2.27
C ARG A 34 -1.79 2.75 -1.51
N PHE A 35 -2.87 2.11 -1.04
CA PHE A 35 -3.86 2.79 -0.20
C PHE A 35 -3.28 3.19 1.16
N VAL A 36 -2.46 2.35 1.80
CA VAL A 36 -1.79 2.71 3.06
C VAL A 36 -0.84 3.90 2.87
N GLY A 37 -0.08 3.92 1.78
CA GLY A 37 0.76 5.06 1.40
C GLY A 37 -0.05 6.34 1.22
N ASN A 38 -1.16 6.28 0.48
CA ASN A 38 -2.06 7.43 0.28
C ASN A 38 -2.67 7.94 1.59
N ILE A 39 -3.10 7.04 2.48
CA ILE A 39 -3.61 7.39 3.81
C ILE A 39 -2.53 8.08 4.65
N ALA A 40 -1.28 7.68 4.50
CA ALA A 40 -0.14 8.28 5.19
C ALA A 40 0.29 9.62 4.61
N SER A 41 0.03 9.88 3.33
CA SER A 41 0.52 11.08 2.63
C SER A 41 0.28 12.35 3.44
N PRO A 42 1.28 13.22 3.60
CA PRO A 42 1.11 14.52 4.21
C PRO A 42 0.33 15.49 3.30
N ASP A 43 0.18 15.16 2.01
CA ASP A 43 -0.61 15.95 1.08
C ASP A 43 -2.10 15.86 1.43
N MET A 44 -2.68 17.00 1.85
CA MET A 44 -4.09 17.11 2.22
C MET A 44 -5.04 17.13 1.02
N GLN A 45 -4.52 17.22 -0.20
CA GLN A 45 -5.30 17.20 -1.44
C GLN A 45 -5.49 15.78 -2.01
N GLY A 46 -4.87 14.77 -1.38
CA GLY A 46 -4.98 13.37 -1.78
C GLY A 46 -6.42 12.88 -1.69
N SER A 47 -7.07 12.71 -2.85
CA SER A 47 -8.44 12.16 -2.94
C SER A 47 -8.38 10.63 -3.02
N PRO A 48 -9.16 9.89 -2.19
CA PRO A 48 -9.30 8.45 -2.38
C PRO A 48 -9.78 8.05 -3.79
N ILE A 49 -10.61 8.87 -4.42
CA ILE A 49 -11.10 8.62 -5.79
C ILE A 49 -9.94 8.72 -6.79
N LYS A 50 -9.11 9.76 -6.72
CA LYS A 50 -7.91 9.86 -7.57
C LYS A 50 -6.97 8.68 -7.39
N MET A 51 -6.87 8.15 -6.17
CA MET A 51 -6.07 6.94 -5.92
C MET A 51 -6.68 5.71 -6.57
N VAL A 52 -8.02 5.61 -6.63
CA VAL A 52 -8.71 4.54 -7.37
C VAL A 52 -8.47 4.70 -8.87
N GLU A 53 -8.62 5.89 -9.44
CA GLU A 53 -8.32 6.18 -10.86
C GLU A 53 -6.87 5.80 -11.21
N ALA A 54 -5.91 6.12 -10.33
CA ALA A 54 -4.50 5.79 -10.52
C ALA A 54 -4.21 4.28 -10.60
N LEU A 55 -5.11 3.41 -10.12
CA LEU A 55 -4.96 1.96 -10.28
C LEU A 55 -5.08 1.52 -11.75
N TRP A 56 -5.80 2.28 -12.58
CA TRP A 56 -5.97 2.06 -14.02
C TRP A 56 -5.22 3.09 -14.88
N GLY A 57 -4.21 3.74 -14.31
CA GLY A 57 -3.38 4.70 -15.08
C GLY A 57 -3.96 6.11 -15.16
N GLY A 58 -4.92 6.46 -14.31
CA GLY A 58 -5.51 7.80 -14.19
C GLY A 58 -6.95 7.91 -14.66
N GLU A 59 -7.51 6.85 -15.27
CA GLU A 59 -8.89 6.79 -15.73
C GLU A 59 -9.59 5.54 -15.19
N LEU A 60 -10.83 5.67 -14.75
CA LEU A 60 -11.59 4.50 -14.30
C LEU A 60 -11.91 3.57 -15.49
N PRO A 61 -12.09 2.26 -15.25
CA PRO A 61 -12.53 1.33 -16.29
C PRO A 61 -13.93 1.70 -16.79
N THR A 62 -14.28 1.23 -17.99
CA THR A 62 -15.64 1.37 -18.53
C THR A 62 -16.61 0.50 -17.73
N PHE A 63 -17.79 1.06 -17.41
CA PHE A 63 -18.85 0.37 -16.71
C PHE A 63 -20.11 0.30 -17.61
N ASP A 64 -20.86 -0.78 -17.50
CA ASP A 64 -22.13 -0.94 -18.20
C ASP A 64 -23.27 -0.18 -17.49
N SER A 65 -23.09 0.14 -16.21
CA SER A 65 -24.07 0.86 -15.40
C SER A 65 -23.45 1.69 -14.29
N ILE A 66 -24.20 2.66 -13.77
CA ILE A 66 -23.83 3.45 -12.58
C ILE A 66 -23.71 2.54 -11.34
N ASP A 67 -24.51 1.48 -11.26
CA ASP A 67 -24.49 0.56 -10.12
C ASP A 67 -23.17 -0.20 -10.06
N GLU A 68 -22.60 -0.62 -11.19
CA GLU A 68 -21.27 -1.24 -11.27
C GLU A 68 -20.15 -0.28 -10.85
N ALA A 69 -20.21 0.97 -11.31
CA ALA A 69 -19.27 2.00 -10.87
C ALA A 69 -19.35 2.21 -9.36
N ASN A 70 -20.56 2.28 -8.81
CA ASN A 70 -20.80 2.42 -7.38
C ASN A 70 -20.32 1.18 -6.59
N GLU A 71 -20.49 -0.03 -7.13
CA GLU A 71 -20.01 -1.28 -6.53
C GLU A 71 -18.47 -1.23 -6.38
N LEU A 72 -17.75 -0.95 -7.46
CA LEU A 72 -16.29 -0.89 -7.46
C LEU A 72 -15.77 0.21 -6.51
N ILE A 73 -16.25 1.44 -6.67
CA ILE A 73 -15.80 2.59 -5.86
C ILE A 73 -16.19 2.36 -4.39
N GLY A 74 -17.39 1.86 -4.13
CA GLY A 74 -17.85 1.54 -2.79
C GLY A 74 -16.96 0.48 -2.11
N ALA A 75 -16.61 -0.60 -2.82
CA ALA A 75 -15.74 -1.64 -2.29
C ALA A 75 -14.31 -1.13 -2.02
N LEU A 76 -13.76 -0.33 -2.93
CA LEU A 76 -12.40 0.19 -2.80
C LEU A 76 -12.31 1.31 -1.76
N VAL A 77 -13.19 2.32 -1.81
CA VAL A 77 -13.10 3.49 -0.93
C VAL A 77 -13.79 3.22 0.40
N MET A 78 -15.10 2.91 0.39
CA MET A 78 -15.86 2.73 1.62
C MET A 78 -15.53 1.42 2.33
N GLY A 79 -15.11 0.42 1.57
CA GLY A 79 -14.64 -0.87 2.10
C GLY A 79 -13.16 -0.87 2.46
N LEU A 80 -12.29 -1.07 1.46
CA LEU A 80 -10.87 -1.30 1.68
C LEU A 80 -10.13 -0.08 2.25
N TRP A 81 -10.21 1.08 1.59
CA TRP A 81 -9.49 2.29 2.00
C TRP A 81 -9.87 2.71 3.42
N ASN A 82 -11.16 2.82 3.74
CA ASN A 82 -11.62 3.16 5.09
C ASN A 82 -11.15 2.15 6.15
N ARG A 83 -11.15 0.85 5.82
CA ARG A 83 -10.65 -0.19 6.73
C ARG A 83 -9.16 -0.04 7.01
N LEU A 84 -8.38 0.42 6.03
CA LEU A 84 -6.94 0.63 6.16
C LEU A 84 -6.58 1.88 6.97
N THR A 85 -7.48 2.85 7.15
CA THR A 85 -7.22 4.06 7.97
C THR A 85 -6.87 3.74 9.42
N ARG A 86 -7.28 2.57 9.95
CA ARG A 86 -6.91 2.11 11.30
C ARG A 86 -5.39 2.03 11.52
N HIS A 87 -4.62 1.82 10.44
CA HIS A 87 -3.17 1.72 10.52
C HIS A 87 -2.47 3.05 10.82
N GLN A 88 -3.20 4.15 10.90
CA GLN A 88 -2.74 5.42 11.47
C GLN A 88 -2.62 5.39 13.00
N GLU A 89 -3.06 4.31 13.65
CA GLU A 89 -2.98 4.10 15.07
C GLU A 89 -1.78 3.21 15.43
N ARG A 90 -1.07 3.57 16.51
CA ARG A 90 0.11 2.81 16.97
C ARG A 90 -0.22 1.36 17.33
N SER A 91 -1.43 1.10 17.80
CA SER A 91 -1.91 -0.23 18.20
C SER A 91 -2.28 -1.14 17.03
N ALA A 92 -2.36 -0.60 15.82
CA ALA A 92 -2.82 -1.32 14.63
C ALA A 92 -1.76 -1.31 13.49
N PRO A 93 -0.58 -1.94 13.67
CA PRO A 93 0.45 -1.96 12.64
C PRO A 93 -0.04 -2.65 11.37
N PHE A 94 0.32 -2.10 10.21
CA PHE A 94 0.05 -2.74 8.93
C PHE A 94 0.89 -4.00 8.77
N ARG A 95 0.30 -5.00 8.11
CA ARG A 95 0.98 -6.25 7.79
C ARG A 95 0.94 -6.51 6.28
N LEU A 96 2.11 -6.87 5.75
CA LEU A 96 2.27 -7.30 4.37
C LEU A 96 1.56 -8.64 4.13
N THR A 97 1.34 -8.98 2.87
CA THR A 97 0.63 -10.20 2.49
C THR A 97 1.42 -11.44 2.95
N ARG A 98 0.77 -12.34 3.66
CA ARG A 98 1.38 -13.62 4.00
C ARG A 98 1.46 -14.50 2.76
N MET A 99 2.66 -14.97 2.47
CA MET A 99 2.90 -15.93 1.39
C MET A 99 3.92 -16.97 1.86
N GLU A 100 3.53 -18.21 1.82
CA GLU A 100 4.43 -19.33 2.00
C GLU A 100 4.87 -19.83 0.63
N VAL A 101 6.17 -20.01 0.48
CA VAL A 101 6.77 -20.48 -0.77
C VAL A 101 7.73 -21.65 -0.48
N PRO A 102 7.84 -22.60 -1.40
CA PRO A 102 8.84 -23.66 -1.29
C PRO A 102 10.25 -23.07 -1.40
N ALA A 103 11.25 -23.76 -0.82
CA ALA A 103 12.67 -23.37 -0.91
C ALA A 103 13.24 -23.73 -2.29
N THR A 104 12.71 -23.09 -3.31
CA THR A 104 13.09 -23.22 -4.72
C THR A 104 13.36 -21.83 -5.30
N ARG A 105 14.06 -21.77 -6.45
CA ARG A 105 14.28 -20.52 -7.20
C ARG A 105 12.97 -19.80 -7.50
N ASP A 106 12.00 -20.51 -8.01
CA ASP A 106 10.69 -19.98 -8.34
C ASP A 106 9.98 -19.41 -7.09
N GLY A 107 10.04 -20.14 -5.96
CA GLY A 107 9.49 -19.67 -4.68
C GLY A 107 10.21 -18.39 -4.20
N MET A 108 11.54 -18.34 -4.32
CA MET A 108 12.33 -17.16 -3.96
C MET A 108 11.99 -15.95 -4.85
N ALA A 109 11.93 -16.15 -6.17
CA ALA A 109 11.56 -15.10 -7.13
C ALA A 109 10.14 -14.56 -6.88
N LYS A 110 9.18 -15.45 -6.64
CA LYS A 110 7.80 -15.08 -6.33
C LYS A 110 7.69 -14.23 -5.06
N LEU A 111 8.39 -14.63 -3.99
CA LEU A 111 8.35 -13.87 -2.73
C LEU A 111 9.06 -12.51 -2.87
N ALA A 112 10.19 -12.46 -3.56
CA ALA A 112 10.93 -11.23 -3.83
C ALA A 112 10.06 -10.24 -4.64
N ARG A 113 9.43 -10.71 -5.71
CA ARG A 113 8.52 -9.93 -6.55
C ARG A 113 7.35 -9.38 -5.74
N LEU A 114 6.66 -10.24 -4.97
CA LEU A 114 5.55 -9.82 -4.11
C LEU A 114 5.95 -8.68 -3.18
N ARG A 115 7.08 -8.82 -2.48
CA ARG A 115 7.56 -7.80 -1.53
C ARG A 115 7.94 -6.51 -2.23
N ARG A 116 8.62 -6.60 -3.38
CA ARG A 116 8.98 -5.44 -4.18
C ARG A 116 7.73 -4.65 -4.61
N GLU A 117 6.71 -5.35 -5.16
CA GLU A 117 5.45 -4.73 -5.58
C GLU A 117 4.69 -4.08 -4.40
N GLU A 118 4.73 -4.70 -3.21
CA GLU A 118 4.15 -4.10 -2.00
C GLU A 118 4.90 -2.82 -1.57
N LEU A 119 6.23 -2.81 -1.62
CA LEU A 119 7.03 -1.63 -1.26
C LEU A 119 6.84 -0.50 -2.28
N GLU A 120 6.86 -0.82 -3.57
CA GLU A 120 6.57 0.12 -4.66
C GLU A 120 5.17 0.71 -4.50
N GLY A 121 4.16 -0.13 -4.28
CA GLY A 121 2.80 0.33 -4.04
C GLY A 121 2.70 1.31 -2.87
N PHE A 122 3.41 1.07 -1.77
CA PHE A 122 3.42 1.99 -0.64
C PHE A 122 4.02 3.36 -1.00
N VAL A 123 5.16 3.37 -1.70
CA VAL A 123 5.82 4.60 -2.14
C VAL A 123 4.95 5.36 -3.13
N ASP A 124 4.42 4.67 -4.15
CA ASP A 124 3.52 5.26 -5.14
C ASP A 124 2.28 5.90 -4.49
N GLY A 125 1.71 5.21 -3.50
CA GLY A 125 0.57 5.74 -2.76
C GLY A 125 0.91 6.95 -1.90
N LEU A 126 2.09 6.96 -1.29
CA LEU A 126 2.55 8.06 -0.45
C LEU A 126 2.80 9.34 -1.26
N PHE A 127 3.46 9.21 -2.41
CA PHE A 127 3.79 10.34 -3.27
C PHE A 127 2.64 10.74 -4.21
N GLY A 128 1.78 9.77 -4.62
CA GLY A 128 0.73 10.01 -5.60
C GLY A 128 1.32 10.48 -6.93
N ASP A 129 0.91 11.65 -7.38
CA ASP A 129 1.38 12.33 -8.60
C ASP A 129 2.55 13.30 -8.37
N LYS A 130 3.11 13.34 -7.16
CA LYS A 130 4.13 14.32 -6.77
C LYS A 130 5.54 13.74 -6.89
N GLU A 131 6.44 14.52 -7.48
CA GLU A 131 7.86 14.16 -7.57
C GLU A 131 8.58 14.28 -6.21
N SER A 132 8.09 15.15 -5.32
CA SER A 132 8.66 15.35 -3.99
C SER A 132 7.59 15.71 -2.96
N LEU A 133 7.84 15.31 -1.71
CA LEU A 133 7.01 15.65 -0.56
C LEU A 133 7.90 16.15 0.58
N ASP A 134 7.39 17.12 1.33
CA ASP A 134 8.01 17.52 2.61
C ASP A 134 7.64 16.47 3.66
N LEU A 135 8.54 15.53 3.87
CA LEU A 135 8.34 14.42 4.77
C LEU A 135 9.01 14.67 6.12
N PRO A 136 8.38 14.28 7.24
CA PRO A 136 9.07 14.24 8.53
C PRO A 136 10.33 13.39 8.47
N GLU A 137 11.38 13.79 9.20
CA GLU A 137 12.68 13.10 9.22
C GLU A 137 12.57 11.58 9.40
N ARG A 138 11.71 11.14 10.33
CA ARG A 138 11.51 9.71 10.58
C ARG A 138 10.89 8.98 9.38
N ALA A 139 9.95 9.62 8.67
CA ALA A 139 9.36 9.06 7.46
C ALA A 139 10.40 9.00 6.33
N HIS A 140 11.20 10.05 6.16
CA HIS A 140 12.27 10.08 5.18
C HIS A 140 13.29 8.95 5.42
N LYS A 141 13.72 8.75 6.67
CA LYS A 141 14.60 7.64 7.05
C LYS A 141 13.98 6.27 6.76
N ALA A 142 12.69 6.11 7.07
CA ALA A 142 11.97 4.87 6.77
C ALA A 142 11.96 4.55 5.28
N LEU A 143 11.69 5.55 4.43
CA LEU A 143 11.70 5.38 2.97
C LEU A 143 13.09 5.01 2.44
N GLY A 144 14.16 5.56 3.01
CA GLY A 144 15.53 5.15 2.69
C GLY A 144 15.76 3.66 2.92
N THR A 145 15.37 3.17 4.10
CA THR A 145 15.45 1.73 4.44
C THR A 145 14.61 0.87 3.49
N LEU A 146 13.37 1.31 3.19
CA LEU A 146 12.50 0.58 2.25
C LEU A 146 13.07 0.53 0.83
N ALA A 147 13.73 1.60 0.38
CA ALA A 147 14.40 1.65 -0.92
C ALA A 147 15.58 0.65 -1.00
N GLU A 148 16.40 0.57 0.05
CA GLU A 148 17.50 -0.40 0.14
C GLU A 148 16.97 -1.85 0.11
N ILE A 149 15.92 -2.14 0.88
CA ILE A 149 15.28 -3.46 0.89
C ILE A 149 14.72 -3.78 -0.50
N ARG A 150 14.05 -2.85 -1.16
CA ARG A 150 13.50 -3.03 -2.50
C ARG A 150 14.59 -3.39 -3.51
N ALA A 151 15.70 -2.65 -3.49
CA ALA A 151 16.84 -2.93 -4.37
C ALA A 151 17.46 -4.31 -4.11
N GLY A 152 17.59 -4.72 -2.85
CA GLY A 152 18.05 -6.06 -2.49
C GLY A 152 17.10 -7.17 -2.98
N LEU A 153 15.79 -6.98 -2.88
CA LEU A 153 14.77 -7.92 -3.38
C LEU A 153 14.81 -8.02 -4.90
N GLU A 154 15.00 -6.90 -5.61
CA GLU A 154 15.14 -6.88 -7.07
C GLU A 154 16.37 -7.67 -7.51
N GLY A 155 17.53 -7.43 -6.89
CA GLY A 155 18.73 -8.21 -7.16
C GLY A 155 18.57 -9.70 -6.90
N ALA A 156 17.89 -10.07 -5.81
CA ALA A 156 17.61 -11.46 -5.49
C ALA A 156 16.62 -12.11 -6.49
N GLN A 157 15.64 -11.37 -6.97
CA GLN A 157 14.72 -11.83 -8.01
C GLN A 157 15.47 -12.13 -9.32
N VAL A 158 16.30 -11.19 -9.77
CA VAL A 158 17.12 -11.35 -10.99
C VAL A 158 18.03 -12.59 -10.87
N LEU A 159 18.69 -12.78 -9.73
CA LEU A 159 19.53 -13.96 -9.49
C LEU A 159 18.73 -15.26 -9.47
N ALA A 160 17.51 -15.24 -8.92
CA ALA A 160 16.65 -16.41 -8.90
C ALA A 160 16.12 -16.78 -10.29
N GLU A 161 15.87 -15.81 -11.14
CA GLU A 161 15.39 -16.01 -12.52
C GLU A 161 16.50 -16.38 -13.51
N ASP A 162 17.77 -16.17 -13.16
CA ASP A 162 18.93 -16.53 -14.02
C ASP A 162 19.30 -18.01 -13.85
N PRO A 163 19.01 -18.87 -14.85
CA PRO A 163 19.28 -20.30 -14.77
C PRO A 163 20.79 -20.63 -14.79
N THR A 164 21.64 -19.69 -15.15
CA THR A 164 23.10 -19.90 -15.25
C THR A 164 23.79 -19.80 -13.89
N LYS A 165 23.15 -19.17 -12.90
CA LYS A 165 23.70 -19.01 -11.56
C LYS A 165 23.44 -20.24 -10.70
N PRO A 166 24.40 -20.72 -9.92
CA PRO A 166 24.15 -21.79 -8.95
C PRO A 166 23.21 -21.29 -7.86
N ALA A 167 22.30 -22.15 -7.43
CA ALA A 167 21.40 -21.87 -6.30
C ALA A 167 21.11 -23.18 -5.54
N PRO A 168 22.05 -23.60 -4.69
CA PRO A 168 21.86 -24.77 -3.85
C PRO A 168 20.64 -24.60 -2.93
N PRO A 169 19.83 -25.65 -2.73
CA PRO A 169 18.60 -25.56 -1.92
C PRO A 169 18.84 -25.01 -0.50
N GLY A 170 20.00 -25.30 0.10
CA GLY A 170 20.37 -24.75 1.41
C GLY A 170 20.55 -23.24 1.42
N GLU A 171 21.16 -22.66 0.40
CA GLU A 171 21.33 -21.22 0.25
C GLU A 171 20.00 -20.52 0.00
N ILE A 172 19.11 -21.14 -0.80
CA ILE A 172 17.76 -20.62 -1.02
C ILE A 172 16.98 -20.56 0.30
N ALA A 173 17.06 -21.61 1.12
CA ALA A 173 16.36 -21.66 2.40
C ALA A 173 16.86 -20.54 3.36
N VAL A 174 18.17 -20.29 3.41
CA VAL A 174 18.77 -19.19 4.17
C VAL A 174 18.28 -17.83 3.64
N THR A 175 18.30 -17.63 2.34
CA THR A 175 17.83 -16.39 1.70
C THR A 175 16.36 -16.13 1.99
N LEU A 176 15.50 -17.16 1.94
CA LEU A 176 14.10 -17.04 2.34
C LEU A 176 13.94 -16.69 3.83
N GLY A 177 14.85 -17.16 4.68
CA GLY A 177 14.95 -16.73 6.07
C GLY A 177 15.21 -15.22 6.19
N HIS A 178 16.17 -14.71 5.43
CA HIS A 178 16.46 -13.27 5.35
C HIS A 178 15.26 -12.47 4.82
N PHE A 179 14.53 -12.97 3.82
CA PHE A 179 13.33 -12.29 3.32
C PHE A 179 12.23 -12.16 4.36
N ARG A 180 12.10 -13.14 5.27
CA ARG A 180 11.15 -13.03 6.40
C ARG A 180 11.57 -11.92 7.35
N GLU A 181 12.87 -11.76 7.60
CA GLU A 181 13.38 -10.67 8.44
C GLU A 181 13.21 -9.31 7.73
N LEU A 182 13.57 -9.20 6.45
CA LEU A 182 13.34 -8.00 5.65
C LEU A 182 11.85 -7.63 5.60
N THR A 183 10.94 -8.62 5.56
CA THR A 183 9.50 -8.39 5.66
C THR A 183 9.11 -7.72 6.97
N ARG A 184 9.65 -8.17 8.12
CA ARG A 184 9.37 -7.55 9.43
C ARG A 184 9.91 -6.13 9.51
N ILE A 185 11.12 -5.90 8.98
CA ILE A 185 11.71 -4.56 8.91
C ILE A 185 10.84 -3.65 8.04
N SER A 186 10.42 -4.12 6.87
CA SER A 186 9.52 -3.38 5.97
C SER A 186 8.20 -3.01 6.63
N GLU A 187 7.55 -3.96 7.32
CA GLU A 187 6.31 -3.71 8.06
C GLU A 187 6.51 -2.64 9.16
N HIS A 188 7.63 -2.70 9.87
CA HIS A 188 7.97 -1.72 10.90
C HIS A 188 8.21 -0.34 10.30
N GLU A 189 9.04 -0.23 9.26
CA GLU A 189 9.38 1.04 8.64
C GLU A 189 8.17 1.69 7.95
N MET A 190 7.34 0.90 7.26
CA MET A 190 6.08 1.40 6.70
C MET A 190 5.17 1.97 7.80
N HIS A 191 5.03 1.25 8.91
CA HIS A 191 4.19 1.72 10.02
C HIS A 191 4.74 3.00 10.67
N GLU A 192 6.05 3.10 10.87
CA GLU A 192 6.70 4.30 11.38
C GLU A 192 6.53 5.50 10.42
N ALA A 193 6.63 5.28 9.12
CA ALA A 193 6.34 6.31 8.12
C ALA A 193 4.89 6.80 8.23
N VAL A 194 3.92 5.86 8.30
CA VAL A 194 2.49 6.17 8.47
C VAL A 194 2.24 7.00 9.73
N LEU A 195 2.80 6.59 10.88
CA LEU A 195 2.63 7.30 12.15
C LEU A 195 3.25 8.70 12.12
N SER A 196 4.44 8.81 11.54
CA SER A 196 5.18 10.08 11.46
C SER A 196 4.44 11.09 10.58
N CYS A 197 4.03 10.70 9.38
CA CYS A 197 3.28 11.55 8.46
C CYS A 197 1.90 11.92 9.03
N THR A 198 1.20 10.96 9.65
CA THR A 198 -0.10 11.22 10.30
C THR A 198 0.03 12.26 11.42
N ARG A 199 1.10 12.18 12.23
CA ARG A 199 1.38 13.15 13.30
C ARG A 199 1.64 14.53 12.71
N ALA A 200 2.50 14.63 11.70
CA ALA A 200 2.81 15.90 11.04
C ALA A 200 1.55 16.55 10.47
N ARG A 201 0.71 15.79 9.76
CA ARG A 201 -0.57 16.29 9.23
C ARG A 201 -1.50 16.80 10.33
N ARG A 202 -1.62 16.09 11.43
CA ARG A 202 -2.44 16.55 12.57
C ARG A 202 -1.91 17.84 13.18
N GLN A 203 -0.60 18.03 13.27
CA GLN A 203 0.02 19.26 13.75
C GLN A 203 -0.31 20.45 12.85
N VAL A 204 -0.22 20.28 11.51
CA VAL A 204 -0.61 21.30 10.55
C VAL A 204 -2.08 21.69 10.71
N LEU A 205 -2.98 20.71 10.82
CA LEU A 205 -4.41 20.96 11.00
C LEU A 205 -4.73 21.69 12.31
N THR A 206 -4.03 21.38 13.39
CA THR A 206 -4.23 22.07 14.69
C THR A 206 -3.61 23.46 14.74
N ALA A 207 -2.53 23.69 13.98
CA ALA A 207 -1.89 25.00 13.86
C ALA A 207 -2.66 25.95 12.93
N TRP A 208 -3.58 25.45 12.10
CA TRP A 208 -4.42 26.28 11.23
C TRP A 208 -5.40 27.07 12.08
N PRO A 209 -5.29 28.43 12.16
CA PRO A 209 -6.19 29.23 12.96
C PRO A 209 -7.61 29.05 12.41
N ALA A 210 -8.53 28.63 13.29
CA ALA A 210 -9.94 28.63 12.95
C ALA A 210 -10.30 30.10 12.59
N ARG A 211 -10.42 30.41 11.30
CA ARG A 211 -10.97 31.69 10.85
C ARG A 211 -12.40 31.75 11.40
N ARG A 212 -12.58 32.44 12.53
CA ARG A 212 -13.90 32.83 12.98
C ARG A 212 -14.48 33.68 11.84
N PRO A 213 -15.64 33.33 11.27
CA PRO A 213 -16.32 34.24 10.37
C PRO A 213 -16.59 35.51 11.15
N VAL A 214 -16.00 36.63 10.74
CA VAL A 214 -16.38 37.96 11.23
C VAL A 214 -17.73 38.21 10.59
N LEU A 215 -18.80 38.00 11.34
CA LEU A 215 -20.14 38.43 10.98
C LEU A 215 -20.15 39.96 11.07
N HIS A 216 -20.16 40.62 9.89
CA HIS A 216 -20.47 42.04 9.76
C HIS A 216 -21.95 42.21 9.52
#